data_c93b56e9e3adb89af2a6c5732667d19b
#
_entry.id   c93b56e9e3adb89af2a6c5732667d19b
#
_cell.length_a   1.000
_cell.length_b   1.000
_cell.length_c   1.000
_cell.angle_alpha   90.00
_cell.angle_beta   90.00
_cell.angle_gamma   90.00
#
_symmetry.space_group_name_H-M   'P 1'
#
loop_
_entity.id
_entity.type
_entity.pdbx_description
1 polymer ?
#
loop_
_entity_poly.entity_id
_entity_poly.type
_entity_poly.pdbx_seq_one_letter_code
_entity_poly.pdbx_strand_id
1 'polypeptide(L)'
;KGKIIGDLNTNLSTNRLRQFGGTSGHWGGWSKPMEKYNIKLWPLKDNELNSYSKRTCEILNIKNQFRKSSLSEFFNQVEFQYSNVRFADKYKNHIKNSNNILLVLNTQLSHFVSHNNKSVEYAECISNKSIKKISAKYFILACGGIENSRILLWTREKNQEFINEDLPIGKYWMNHPWILGGIGIINKKTDNSYNGDTE
;
A
#
# COMPACT_ATOMS: atom_id res chain seq x y z
N LYS A 1 0.76 12.81 -17.58
CA LYS A 1 0.52 13.57 -16.33
C LYS A 1 -0.99 13.80 -16.22
N GLY A 2 -1.63 13.30 -15.16
CA GLY A 2 -3.06 13.53 -14.91
C GLY A 2 -3.31 14.95 -14.38
N LYS A 3 -4.48 15.51 -14.70
CA LYS A 3 -4.95 16.76 -14.13
C LYS A 3 -5.73 16.44 -12.84
N ILE A 4 -5.43 17.13 -11.76
CA ILE A 4 -6.21 17.07 -10.53
C ILE A 4 -7.37 18.05 -10.65
N ILE A 5 -8.59 17.59 -10.40
CA ILE A 5 -9.80 18.40 -10.37
C ILE A 5 -10.36 18.32 -8.95
N GLY A 6 -10.53 19.47 -8.28
CA GLY A 6 -11.00 19.60 -6.90
C GLY A 6 -10.02 20.33 -6.00
N ASP A 7 -10.38 20.47 -4.72
CA ASP A 7 -9.64 21.28 -3.72
C ASP A 7 -8.41 20.55 -3.10
N LEU A 8 -8.02 19.43 -3.64
CA LEU A 8 -6.87 18.68 -3.12
C LEU A 8 -5.57 19.29 -3.63
N ASN A 9 -4.87 20.02 -2.77
CA ASN A 9 -3.49 20.47 -2.96
C ASN A 9 -2.46 19.34 -2.94
N THR A 10 -2.84 18.13 -3.34
CA THR A 10 -1.97 16.98 -3.37
C THR A 10 -1.39 16.76 -4.75
N ASN A 11 -0.10 16.92 -4.87
CA ASN A 11 0.60 16.59 -6.12
C ASN A 11 0.73 15.06 -6.26
N LEU A 12 -0.12 14.43 -7.07
CA LEU A 12 -0.09 12.99 -7.32
C LEU A 12 1.25 12.50 -7.88
N SER A 13 2.02 13.36 -8.53
CA SER A 13 3.34 12.99 -9.07
C SER A 13 4.41 12.81 -8.00
N THR A 14 4.23 13.43 -6.83
CA THR A 14 5.16 13.30 -5.69
C THR A 14 4.73 12.22 -4.71
N ASN A 15 3.44 11.88 -4.68
CA ASN A 15 2.89 10.92 -3.73
C ASN A 15 2.92 9.47 -4.21
N ARG A 16 3.22 9.24 -5.49
CA ARG A 16 3.24 7.91 -6.09
C ARG A 16 4.46 7.73 -6.97
N LEU A 17 5.19 6.64 -6.73
CA LEU A 17 6.32 6.27 -7.56
C LEU A 17 5.93 5.13 -8.50
N ARG A 18 6.10 5.38 -9.79
CA ARG A 18 5.95 4.36 -10.84
C ARG A 18 7.32 3.77 -11.17
N GLN A 19 7.78 2.91 -10.29
CA GLN A 19 9.09 2.26 -10.39
C GLN A 19 9.05 0.87 -9.75
N PHE A 20 10.08 0.07 -9.98
CA PHE A 20 10.27 -1.19 -9.25
C PHE A 20 10.38 -0.91 -7.75
N GLY A 21 9.60 -1.64 -6.93
CA GLY A 21 9.46 -1.39 -5.49
C GLY A 21 8.43 -0.31 -5.11
N GLY A 22 7.91 0.43 -6.10
CA GLY A 22 6.82 1.40 -5.91
C GLY A 22 7.12 2.46 -4.87
N THR A 23 6.10 2.85 -4.12
CA THR A 23 6.16 3.92 -3.11
C THR A 23 7.07 3.60 -1.92
N SER A 24 7.43 2.32 -1.69
CA SER A 24 8.45 1.98 -0.68
C SER A 24 9.83 2.61 -0.98
N GLY A 25 10.07 3.11 -2.20
CA GLY A 25 11.28 3.84 -2.55
C GLY A 25 11.43 5.19 -1.83
N HIS A 26 10.34 5.77 -1.28
CA HIS A 26 10.36 7.05 -0.58
C HIS A 26 9.43 7.11 0.65
N TRP A 27 8.85 6.00 1.09
CA TRP A 27 7.98 5.99 2.26
C TRP A 27 8.72 6.34 3.55
N GLY A 28 8.01 6.87 4.55
CA GLY A 28 8.60 7.20 5.84
C GLY A 28 8.96 6.00 6.71
N GLY A 29 8.51 4.80 6.38
CA GLY A 29 8.84 3.58 7.10
C GLY A 29 8.25 3.44 8.51
N TRP A 30 7.50 4.42 8.98
CA TRP A 30 6.88 4.40 10.30
C TRP A 30 5.85 3.28 10.40
N SER A 31 6.01 2.39 11.34
CA SER A 31 5.24 1.17 11.46
C SER A 31 4.79 0.92 12.89
N LYS A 32 3.53 0.54 13.06
CA LYS A 32 2.95 0.04 14.30
C LYS A 32 1.85 -0.96 13.99
N PRO A 33 1.46 -1.83 14.93
CA PRO A 33 0.29 -2.69 14.78
C PRO A 33 -0.99 -1.84 14.59
N MET A 34 -1.94 -2.42 13.88
CA MET A 34 -3.26 -1.82 13.74
C MET A 34 -4.01 -1.84 15.08
N GLU A 35 -4.66 -0.74 15.42
CA GLU A 35 -5.45 -0.63 16.65
C GLU A 35 -6.71 -1.51 16.58
N LYS A 36 -7.10 -2.09 17.71
CA LYS A 36 -8.25 -3.02 17.77
C LYS A 36 -9.56 -2.42 17.23
N TYR A 37 -9.79 -1.12 17.43
CA TYR A 37 -10.99 -0.46 16.92
C TYR A 37 -11.04 -0.41 15.38
N ASN A 38 -9.89 -0.34 14.72
CA ASN A 38 -9.81 -0.40 13.26
C ASN A 38 -10.08 -1.83 12.74
N ILE A 39 -9.55 -2.85 13.43
CA ILE A 39 -9.72 -4.26 13.05
C ILE A 39 -11.20 -4.67 13.10
N LYS A 40 -11.97 -4.16 14.07
CA LYS A 40 -13.40 -4.43 14.19
C LYS A 40 -14.24 -4.08 12.96
N LEU A 41 -13.73 -3.17 12.13
CA LEU A 41 -14.40 -2.76 10.88
C LEU A 41 -14.07 -3.67 9.70
N TRP A 42 -13.16 -4.61 9.89
CA TRP A 42 -12.72 -5.54 8.85
C TRP A 42 -13.44 -6.88 9.00
N PRO A 43 -13.66 -7.61 7.90
CA PRO A 43 -14.25 -8.95 7.94
C PRO A 43 -13.24 -10.02 8.41
N LEU A 44 -12.48 -9.73 9.47
CA LEU A 44 -11.42 -10.57 10.02
C LEU A 44 -11.69 -10.89 11.49
N LYS A 45 -11.22 -12.04 11.96
CA LYS A 45 -11.25 -12.39 13.38
C LYS A 45 -10.12 -11.64 14.13
N ASP A 46 -10.36 -11.28 15.38
CA ASP A 46 -9.46 -10.47 16.20
C ASP A 46 -8.01 -10.98 16.27
N ASN A 47 -7.81 -12.29 16.20
CA ASN A 47 -6.49 -12.91 16.31
C ASN A 47 -5.85 -13.28 14.95
N GLU A 48 -6.58 -13.13 13.85
CA GLU A 48 -6.13 -13.57 12.53
C GLU A 48 -4.88 -12.81 12.08
N LEU A 49 -4.86 -11.49 12.25
CA LEU A 49 -3.70 -10.66 11.91
C LEU A 49 -2.48 -10.91 12.80
N ASN A 50 -2.70 -11.31 14.05
CA ASN A 50 -1.61 -11.55 15.00
C ASN A 50 -0.67 -12.68 14.54
N SER A 51 -1.20 -13.70 13.86
CA SER A 51 -0.43 -14.80 13.32
C SER A 51 0.62 -14.35 12.29
N TYR A 52 0.38 -13.22 11.61
CA TYR A 52 1.27 -12.66 10.60
C TYR A 52 2.22 -11.58 11.15
N SER A 53 2.06 -11.16 12.40
CA SER A 53 2.84 -10.06 13.00
C SER A 53 4.34 -10.29 12.91
N LYS A 54 4.82 -11.47 13.33
CA LYS A 54 6.23 -11.82 13.25
C LYS A 54 6.76 -11.73 11.82
N ARG A 55 6.06 -12.33 10.87
CA ARG A 55 6.46 -12.32 9.46
C ARG A 55 6.47 -10.91 8.87
N THR A 56 5.49 -10.08 9.24
CA THR A 56 5.44 -8.67 8.82
C THR A 56 6.66 -7.90 9.33
N CYS A 57 7.02 -8.06 10.59
CA CYS A 57 8.18 -7.41 11.19
C CYS A 57 9.50 -7.87 10.53
N GLU A 58 9.64 -9.14 10.19
CA GLU A 58 10.79 -9.66 9.42
C GLU A 58 10.88 -9.02 8.03
N ILE A 59 9.74 -8.88 7.34
CA ILE A 59 9.67 -8.23 6.03
C ILE A 59 10.10 -6.76 6.14
N LEU A 60 9.67 -6.06 7.18
CA LEU A 60 9.94 -4.65 7.42
C LEU A 60 11.29 -4.41 8.13
N ASN A 61 12.01 -5.45 8.53
CA ASN A 61 13.26 -5.36 9.30
C ASN A 61 13.11 -4.53 10.58
N ILE A 62 12.05 -4.79 11.35
CA ILE A 62 11.75 -4.15 12.63
C ILE A 62 11.52 -5.21 13.72
N LYS A 63 11.54 -4.80 14.98
CA LYS A 63 11.29 -5.70 16.11
C LYS A 63 9.80 -6.01 16.23
N ASN A 64 9.44 -7.26 16.50
CA ASN A 64 8.06 -7.65 16.80
C ASN A 64 7.73 -7.37 18.28
N GLN A 65 7.97 -6.14 18.73
CA GLN A 65 7.71 -5.69 20.08
C GLN A 65 7.38 -4.20 20.04
N PHE A 66 6.17 -3.86 20.45
CA PHE A 66 5.67 -2.48 20.45
C PHE A 66 5.23 -2.12 21.86
N ARG A 67 5.81 -1.08 22.39
CA ARG A 67 5.51 -0.59 23.74
C ARG A 67 4.32 0.35 23.69
N LYS A 68 3.49 0.25 24.71
CA LYS A 68 2.41 1.20 24.98
C LYS A 68 2.45 1.50 26.47
N SER A 69 2.53 2.75 26.83
CA SER A 69 2.52 3.20 28.23
C SER A 69 1.47 4.29 28.42
N SER A 70 0.82 4.30 29.58
CA SER A 70 -0.06 5.39 29.95
C SER A 70 0.76 6.55 30.45
N LEU A 71 0.55 7.73 29.91
CA LEU A 71 1.14 8.99 30.41
C LEU A 71 0.22 9.66 31.40
N SER A 72 -1.10 9.50 31.25
CA SER A 72 -2.14 10.01 32.12
C SER A 72 -3.43 9.25 31.91
N GLU A 73 -4.50 9.62 32.61
CA GLU A 73 -5.85 9.10 32.40
C GLU A 73 -6.32 9.26 30.93
N PHE A 74 -5.91 10.33 30.26
CA PHE A 74 -6.38 10.69 28.91
C PHE A 74 -5.37 10.39 27.80
N PHE A 75 -4.08 10.16 28.12
CA PHE A 75 -3.03 10.05 27.13
C PHE A 75 -2.23 8.75 27.26
N ASN A 76 -2.03 8.10 26.15
CA ASN A 76 -1.15 6.95 26.03
C ASN A 76 0.01 7.27 25.06
N GLN A 77 1.20 6.86 25.43
CA GLN A 77 2.34 6.84 24.54
C GLN A 77 2.28 5.54 23.74
N VAL A 78 2.43 5.66 22.43
CA VAL A 78 2.47 4.51 21.49
C VAL A 78 3.79 4.56 20.74
N GLU A 79 4.51 3.45 20.74
CA GLU A 79 5.78 3.32 20.02
C GLU A 79 5.50 3.05 18.54
N PHE A 80 6.14 3.83 17.67
CA PHE A 80 6.32 3.53 16.27
C PHE A 80 7.74 3.03 16.06
N GLN A 81 7.92 2.05 15.18
CA GLN A 81 9.23 1.64 14.73
C GLN A 81 9.48 2.11 13.30
N TYR A 82 10.71 2.42 13.01
CA TYR A 82 11.14 2.88 11.70
C TYR A 82 11.70 1.70 10.88
N SER A 83 11.15 1.50 9.70
CA SER A 83 11.66 0.56 8.71
C SER A 83 12.45 1.32 7.65
N ASN A 84 13.71 1.00 7.51
CA ASN A 84 14.56 1.50 6.43
C ASN A 84 14.44 0.69 5.14
N VAL A 85 13.58 -0.32 5.11
CA VAL A 85 13.44 -1.22 3.96
C VAL A 85 12.93 -0.49 2.74
N ARG A 86 13.62 -0.69 1.62
CA ARG A 86 13.18 -0.36 0.26
C ARG A 86 12.99 -1.69 -0.46
N PHE A 87 11.76 -2.02 -0.85
CA PHE A 87 11.45 -3.36 -1.37
C PHE A 87 12.18 -3.68 -2.67
N ALA A 88 12.45 -2.68 -3.50
CA ALA A 88 13.28 -2.87 -4.68
C ALA A 88 14.67 -3.44 -4.31
N ASP A 89 15.33 -2.81 -3.34
CA ASP A 89 16.67 -3.19 -2.92
C ASP A 89 16.66 -4.53 -2.21
N LYS A 90 15.70 -4.73 -1.29
CA LYS A 90 15.57 -5.96 -0.51
C LYS A 90 15.36 -7.19 -1.39
N TYR A 91 14.56 -7.10 -2.45
CA TYR A 91 14.14 -8.25 -3.24
C TYR A 91 14.79 -8.35 -4.61
N LYS A 92 15.56 -7.36 -5.04
CA LYS A 92 16.21 -7.32 -6.36
C LYS A 92 16.98 -8.60 -6.68
N ASN A 93 17.86 -9.03 -5.79
CA ASN A 93 18.70 -10.20 -6.02
C ASN A 93 17.88 -11.51 -5.99
N HIS A 94 16.89 -11.59 -5.08
CA HIS A 94 15.98 -12.72 -5.00
C HIS A 94 15.21 -12.91 -6.31
N ILE A 95 14.63 -11.84 -6.83
CA ILE A 95 13.86 -11.86 -8.09
C ILE A 95 14.79 -12.16 -9.27
N LYS A 96 15.97 -11.53 -9.33
CA LYS A 96 16.93 -11.74 -10.42
C LYS A 96 17.41 -13.19 -10.53
N ASN A 97 17.57 -13.86 -9.38
CA ASN A 97 18.10 -15.23 -9.32
C ASN A 97 17.00 -16.29 -9.26
N SER A 98 15.74 -15.88 -9.34
CA SER A 98 14.60 -16.81 -9.29
C SER A 98 14.32 -17.42 -10.66
N ASN A 99 14.14 -18.74 -10.71
CA ASN A 99 13.77 -19.45 -11.93
C ASN A 99 12.25 -19.45 -12.21
N ASN A 100 11.44 -19.01 -11.22
CA ASN A 100 9.98 -19.04 -11.29
C ASN A 100 9.33 -17.65 -11.20
N ILE A 101 10.12 -16.58 -11.21
CA ILE A 101 9.64 -15.18 -11.20
C ILE A 101 10.15 -14.48 -12.47
N LEU A 102 9.24 -13.96 -13.27
CA LEU A 102 9.56 -13.11 -14.41
C LEU A 102 9.21 -11.65 -14.04
N LEU A 103 10.22 -10.82 -13.85
CA LEU A 103 10.04 -9.38 -13.68
C LEU A 103 9.98 -8.69 -15.05
N VAL A 104 8.85 -8.08 -15.37
CA VAL A 104 8.67 -7.30 -16.59
C VAL A 104 8.60 -5.82 -16.24
N LEU A 105 9.60 -5.06 -16.67
CA LEU A 105 9.68 -3.61 -16.46
C LEU A 105 9.20 -2.84 -17.71
N ASN A 106 8.99 -1.54 -17.58
CA ASN A 106 8.54 -0.63 -18.63
C ASN A 106 7.27 -1.12 -19.35
N THR A 107 6.43 -1.86 -18.59
CA THR A 107 5.19 -2.43 -19.08
C THR A 107 4.05 -1.98 -18.17
N GLN A 108 3.10 -1.28 -18.74
CA GLN A 108 1.97 -0.73 -18.02
C GLN A 108 0.73 -1.57 -18.27
N LEU A 109 0.07 -2.04 -17.20
CA LEU A 109 -1.26 -2.61 -17.29
C LEU A 109 -2.26 -1.52 -17.71
N SER A 110 -2.96 -1.76 -18.82
CA SER A 110 -4.03 -0.92 -19.33
C SER A 110 -5.36 -1.29 -18.67
N HIS A 111 -5.82 -2.49 -18.92
CA HIS A 111 -7.09 -3.04 -18.41
C HIS A 111 -7.09 -4.56 -18.49
N PHE A 112 -8.11 -5.17 -17.92
CA PHE A 112 -8.39 -6.59 -18.06
C PHE A 112 -9.41 -6.82 -19.19
N VAL A 113 -9.30 -7.97 -19.85
CA VAL A 113 -10.24 -8.38 -20.88
C VAL A 113 -10.94 -9.67 -20.46
N SER A 114 -12.25 -9.69 -20.65
CA SER A 114 -13.13 -10.84 -20.45
C SER A 114 -14.08 -10.95 -21.62
N HIS A 115 -14.24 -12.16 -22.17
CA HIS A 115 -15.26 -12.41 -23.20
C HIS A 115 -16.52 -13.07 -22.64
N ASN A 116 -16.44 -13.64 -21.44
CA ASN A 116 -17.56 -14.35 -20.82
C ASN A 116 -18.18 -13.59 -19.63
N ASN A 117 -17.68 -12.39 -19.32
CA ASN A 117 -18.09 -11.55 -18.19
C ASN A 117 -17.99 -12.21 -16.79
N LYS A 118 -17.29 -13.33 -16.68
CA LYS A 118 -17.16 -14.11 -15.44
C LYS A 118 -15.71 -14.19 -14.94
N SER A 119 -14.76 -14.14 -15.85
CA SER A 119 -13.34 -14.29 -15.53
C SER A 119 -12.45 -13.44 -16.43
N VAL A 120 -11.30 -13.05 -15.90
CA VAL A 120 -10.27 -12.40 -16.71
C VAL A 120 -9.64 -13.44 -17.65
N GLU A 121 -9.65 -13.16 -18.92
CA GLU A 121 -8.98 -13.98 -19.93
C GLU A 121 -7.52 -13.57 -20.07
N TYR A 122 -7.26 -12.27 -20.19
CA TYR A 122 -5.91 -11.72 -20.21
C TYR A 122 -5.88 -10.28 -19.70
N ALA A 123 -4.70 -9.86 -19.30
CA ALA A 123 -4.38 -8.48 -19.04
C ALA A 123 -3.80 -7.82 -20.31
N GLU A 124 -4.38 -6.71 -20.74
CA GLU A 124 -3.80 -5.91 -21.80
C GLU A 124 -2.78 -4.93 -21.21
N CYS A 125 -1.56 -5.02 -21.70
CA CYS A 125 -0.45 -4.20 -21.25
C CYS A 125 0.16 -3.41 -22.39
N ILE A 126 0.72 -2.26 -22.08
CA ILE A 126 1.43 -1.40 -23.04
C ILE A 126 2.92 -1.41 -22.71
N SER A 127 3.73 -1.82 -23.65
CA SER A 127 5.20 -1.83 -23.55
C SER A 127 5.80 -1.25 -24.81
N ASN A 128 6.62 -0.22 -24.68
CA ASN A 128 7.28 0.43 -25.83
C ASN A 128 6.31 0.80 -26.96
N LYS A 129 5.15 1.35 -26.63
CA LYS A 129 4.06 1.71 -27.55
C LYS A 129 3.39 0.50 -28.25
N SER A 130 3.74 -0.71 -27.90
CA SER A 130 3.09 -1.94 -28.40
C SER A 130 2.16 -2.53 -27.36
N ILE A 131 1.08 -3.15 -27.83
CA ILE A 131 0.15 -3.88 -26.98
C ILE A 131 0.69 -5.30 -26.74
N LYS A 132 0.66 -5.73 -25.48
CA LYS A 132 1.00 -7.07 -25.04
C LYS A 132 -0.18 -7.67 -24.29
N LYS A 133 -0.49 -8.93 -24.56
CA LYS A 133 -1.50 -9.71 -23.84
C LYS A 133 -0.80 -10.67 -22.91
N ILE A 134 -1.20 -10.67 -21.65
CA ILE A 134 -0.65 -11.54 -20.60
C ILE A 134 -1.79 -12.36 -20.04
N SER A 135 -1.74 -13.68 -20.23
CA SER A 135 -2.70 -14.62 -19.66
C SER A 135 -2.11 -15.29 -18.42
N ALA A 136 -2.95 -15.50 -17.41
CA ALA A 136 -2.57 -16.16 -16.18
C ALA A 136 -3.80 -16.84 -15.55
N LYS A 137 -3.55 -17.81 -14.68
CA LYS A 137 -4.62 -18.44 -13.90
C LYS A 137 -5.19 -17.48 -12.82
N TYR A 138 -4.35 -16.63 -12.26
CA TYR A 138 -4.73 -15.64 -11.25
C TYR A 138 -4.07 -14.29 -11.57
N PHE A 139 -4.80 -13.21 -11.35
CA PHE A 139 -4.32 -11.85 -11.46
C PHE A 139 -4.39 -11.17 -10.10
N ILE A 140 -3.30 -10.54 -9.68
CA ILE A 140 -3.23 -9.77 -8.44
C ILE A 140 -2.97 -8.31 -8.80
N LEU A 141 -3.96 -7.45 -8.54
CA LEU A 141 -3.87 -6.03 -8.79
C LEU A 141 -3.34 -5.33 -7.51
N ALA A 142 -2.06 -5.00 -7.50
CA ALA A 142 -1.35 -4.42 -6.35
C ALA A 142 -0.65 -3.10 -6.71
N CYS A 143 -1.33 -2.24 -7.49
CA CYS A 143 -0.78 -0.99 -8.02
C CYS A 143 -1.03 0.23 -7.11
N GLY A 144 -1.54 0.01 -5.90
CA GLY A 144 -1.96 1.06 -4.97
C GLY A 144 -3.40 1.53 -5.20
N GLY A 145 -4.02 2.13 -4.17
CA GLY A 145 -5.47 2.40 -4.15
C GLY A 145 -5.99 3.20 -5.34
N ILE A 146 -5.27 4.24 -5.77
CA ILE A 146 -5.69 5.08 -6.88
C ILE A 146 -5.57 4.35 -8.22
N GLU A 147 -4.43 3.69 -8.49
CA GLU A 147 -4.23 2.98 -9.76
C GLU A 147 -5.09 1.73 -9.87
N ASN A 148 -5.29 0.99 -8.77
CA ASN A 148 -6.23 -0.14 -8.77
C ASN A 148 -7.63 0.32 -9.18
N SER A 149 -8.12 1.40 -8.59
CA SER A 149 -9.43 1.98 -8.93
C SER A 149 -9.47 2.44 -10.39
N ARG A 150 -8.44 3.15 -10.86
CA ARG A 150 -8.37 3.61 -12.25
C ARG A 150 -8.40 2.44 -13.25
N ILE A 151 -7.63 1.39 -13.00
CA ILE A 151 -7.57 0.22 -13.89
C ILE A 151 -8.91 -0.51 -13.92
N LEU A 152 -9.55 -0.68 -12.76
CA LEU A 152 -10.86 -1.34 -12.70
C LEU A 152 -11.97 -0.50 -13.35
N LEU A 153 -11.99 0.81 -13.14
CA LEU A 153 -12.94 1.71 -13.81
C LEU A 153 -12.73 1.70 -15.32
N TRP A 154 -11.48 1.72 -15.79
CA TRP A 154 -11.18 1.63 -17.20
C TRP A 154 -11.54 0.26 -17.80
N THR A 155 -11.34 -0.81 -17.04
CA THR A 155 -11.80 -2.16 -17.44
C THR A 155 -13.32 -2.19 -17.62
N ARG A 156 -14.08 -1.59 -16.69
CA ARG A 156 -15.54 -1.47 -16.77
C ARG A 156 -15.99 -0.64 -17.96
N GLU A 157 -15.32 0.48 -18.24
CA GLU A 157 -15.59 1.31 -19.41
C GLU A 157 -15.42 0.54 -20.73
N LYS A 158 -14.45 -0.38 -20.78
CA LYS A 158 -14.22 -1.25 -21.94
C LYS A 158 -15.19 -2.42 -22.07
N ASN A 159 -15.69 -2.91 -20.94
CA ASN A 159 -16.69 -3.97 -20.87
C ASN A 159 -17.59 -3.76 -19.63
N GLN A 160 -18.75 -3.12 -19.86
CA GLN A 160 -19.67 -2.71 -18.80
C GLN A 160 -20.28 -3.88 -18.03
N GLU A 161 -20.42 -5.03 -18.67
CA GLU A 161 -21.03 -6.22 -18.04
C GLU A 161 -20.04 -7.00 -17.16
N PHE A 162 -18.74 -6.79 -17.32
CA PHE A 162 -17.71 -7.58 -16.63
C PHE A 162 -17.53 -7.16 -15.17
N ILE A 163 -17.61 -5.87 -14.87
CA ILE A 163 -17.47 -5.35 -13.50
C ILE A 163 -18.76 -4.67 -13.11
N ASN A 164 -19.42 -5.19 -12.07
CA ASN A 164 -20.68 -4.68 -11.56
C ASN A 164 -20.56 -3.19 -11.18
N GLU A 165 -21.52 -2.39 -11.60
CA GLU A 165 -21.60 -0.96 -11.32
C GLU A 165 -21.79 -0.63 -9.84
N ASP A 166 -22.45 -1.53 -9.09
CA ASP A 166 -22.69 -1.37 -7.65
C ASP A 166 -21.42 -1.47 -6.81
N LEU A 167 -20.33 -2.00 -7.37
CA LEU A 167 -19.05 -2.04 -6.67
C LEU A 167 -18.52 -0.62 -6.42
N PRO A 168 -18.14 -0.27 -5.18
CA PRO A 168 -17.70 1.08 -4.80
C PRO A 168 -16.27 1.39 -5.28
N ILE A 169 -15.96 1.10 -6.55
CA ILE A 169 -14.64 1.33 -7.13
C ILE A 169 -14.38 2.83 -7.22
N GLY A 170 -13.23 3.27 -6.72
CA GLY A 170 -12.86 4.68 -6.70
C GLY A 170 -13.55 5.52 -5.60
N LYS A 171 -14.35 4.87 -4.75
CA LYS A 171 -15.01 5.50 -3.60
C LYS A 171 -14.26 5.18 -2.30
N TYR A 172 -14.54 5.95 -1.23
CA TYR A 172 -13.99 5.75 0.12
C TYR A 172 -12.46 5.74 0.20
N TRP A 173 -11.79 6.47 -0.69
CA TRP A 173 -10.35 6.60 -0.61
C TRP A 173 -9.94 7.33 0.66
N MET A 174 -9.06 6.71 1.44
CA MET A 174 -8.49 7.27 2.66
C MET A 174 -7.04 7.64 2.44
N ASN A 175 -6.66 8.81 2.96
CA ASN A 175 -5.29 9.29 2.98
C ASN A 175 -4.85 9.55 4.43
N HIS A 176 -3.61 9.95 4.64
CA HIS A 176 -3.07 10.36 5.93
C HIS A 176 -3.19 11.88 6.07
N PRO A 177 -4.27 12.41 6.65
CA PRO A 177 -4.35 13.85 6.91
C PRO A 177 -3.35 14.24 7.99
N TRP A 178 -2.62 15.30 7.76
CA TRP A 178 -1.78 15.93 8.76
C TRP A 178 -2.58 17.05 9.41
N ILE A 179 -2.91 16.88 10.69
CA ILE A 179 -3.69 17.85 11.45
C ILE A 179 -2.90 18.17 12.71
N LEU A 180 -2.69 19.45 13.01
CA LEU A 180 -2.19 19.87 14.31
C LEU A 180 -3.33 19.71 15.32
N GLY A 181 -3.27 18.63 16.12
CA GLY A 181 -4.30 18.33 17.13
C GLY A 181 -4.14 19.15 18.42
N GLY A 182 -2.94 19.67 18.68
CA GLY A 182 -2.61 20.43 19.89
C GLY A 182 -1.12 20.43 20.17
N ILE A 183 -0.74 21.17 21.21
CA ILE A 183 0.62 21.24 21.77
C ILE A 183 0.55 20.81 23.22
N GLY A 184 1.37 19.83 23.61
CA GLY A 184 1.50 19.36 24.98
C GLY A 184 2.86 19.71 25.58
N ILE A 185 2.89 20.14 26.84
CA ILE A 185 4.12 20.31 27.60
C ILE A 185 4.27 19.11 28.53
N ILE A 186 5.38 18.40 28.41
CA ILE A 186 5.67 17.21 29.19
C ILE A 186 6.63 17.61 30.31
N ASN A 187 6.16 17.55 31.57
CA ASN A 187 6.94 17.91 32.74
C ASN A 187 7.80 16.76 33.31
N LYS A 188 7.67 15.56 32.79
CA LYS A 188 8.48 14.38 33.17
C LYS A 188 9.46 14.04 32.09
N LYS A 189 10.71 13.68 32.46
CA LYS A 189 11.61 12.98 31.54
C LYS A 189 10.90 11.69 31.11
N THR A 190 10.40 11.68 29.91
CA THR A 190 10.01 10.43 29.25
C THR A 190 11.30 9.70 28.91
N ASP A 191 11.34 8.37 29.08
CA ASP A 191 12.41 7.55 28.52
C ASP A 191 12.34 7.68 26.99
N ASN A 192 12.94 8.73 26.49
CA ASN A 192 13.08 8.99 25.08
C ASN A 192 14.20 8.10 24.55
N SER A 193 13.90 6.83 24.35
CA SER A 193 14.67 6.01 23.41
C SER A 193 14.29 6.35 21.96
N TYR A 194 14.21 7.64 21.65
CA TYR A 194 14.16 8.14 20.30
C TYR A 194 15.60 8.23 19.80
N ASN A 195 16.21 7.08 19.56
CA ASN A 195 17.41 7.02 18.74
C ASN A 195 16.98 7.08 17.28
N GLY A 196 16.58 8.25 16.86
CA GLY A 196 16.60 8.64 15.49
C GLY A 196 18.03 9.00 15.12
N ASP A 197 18.87 7.99 14.89
CA ASP A 197 20.13 8.22 14.23
C ASP A 197 19.81 8.70 12.81
N THR A 198 19.84 9.99 12.66
CA THR A 198 19.99 10.65 11.36
C THR A 198 21.47 10.61 11.02
N GLU A 199 21.91 9.64 10.26
CA GLU A 199 23.04 9.71 9.36
C GLU A 199 22.57 9.65 7.90
#